data_1f1bfcce5e17b7479085f35f5b1447bf
#
_entry.id   1f1bfcce5e17b7479085f35f5b1447bf
#
_cell.length_a   1.000
_cell.length_b   1.000
_cell.length_c   1.000
_cell.angle_alpha   90.00
_cell.angle_beta   90.00
_cell.angle_gamma   90.00
#
_symmetry.space_group_name_H-M   'P 1'
#
loop_
_entity.id
_entity.type
_entity.pdbx_description
1 polymer ?
#
loop_
_entity_poly.entity_id
_entity_poly.type
_entity_poly.pdbx_seq_one_letter_code
_entity_poly.pdbx_strand_id
1 'polypeptide(L)'
;PAVRLPDIAILDVQAVLGFQTGAALAEGLAGKSGAWLVQWQAEVVDPAGFVPYFLDRAGQERPVDRRFWHLGLRRWQLDPAATFPAEPQPQHADGANFDHKLALLGWDNPQVGEQGAMLTLYWRVLNTLTEDYQLSLVVEDAAGQELGRWDGRPAGYDYPTNRWQVGQALFGGVPLPVGRD
;
A
#
# COMPACT_ATOMS: atom_id res chain seq x y z
N PRO A 1 1.06 -12.18 39.20
CA PRO A 1 1.18 -10.91 38.48
C PRO A 1 0.07 -10.89 37.42
N ALA A 2 -0.81 -9.87 37.50
CA ALA A 2 -1.84 -9.67 36.48
C ALA A 2 -1.15 -9.30 35.16
N VAL A 3 -1.38 -10.08 34.12
CA VAL A 3 -0.97 -9.73 32.76
C VAL A 3 -1.86 -8.57 32.33
N ARG A 4 -1.29 -7.39 32.23
CA ARG A 4 -2.01 -6.24 31.66
C ARG A 4 -2.04 -6.47 30.15
N LEU A 5 -3.22 -6.66 29.59
CA LEU A 5 -3.39 -6.70 28.15
C LEU A 5 -3.04 -5.31 27.59
N PRO A 6 -2.34 -5.23 26.47
CA PRO A 6 -2.10 -3.94 25.82
C PRO A 6 -3.43 -3.34 25.34
N ASP A 7 -3.50 -2.02 25.26
CA ASP A 7 -4.61 -1.33 24.63
C ASP A 7 -4.67 -1.77 23.16
N ILE A 8 -5.75 -2.42 22.76
CA ILE A 8 -5.97 -2.90 21.39
C ILE A 8 -6.86 -1.88 20.70
N ALA A 9 -6.29 -1.15 19.74
CA ALA A 9 -7.08 -0.36 18.81
C ALA A 9 -7.66 -1.29 17.73
N ILE A 10 -8.98 -1.34 17.63
CA ILE A 10 -9.68 -2.04 16.55
C ILE A 10 -9.97 -1.02 15.47
N LEU A 11 -9.36 -1.18 14.29
CA LEU A 11 -9.73 -0.38 13.12
C LEU A 11 -11.10 -0.85 12.63
N ASP A 12 -12.00 0.10 12.35
CA ASP A 12 -13.34 -0.22 11.83
C ASP A 12 -13.21 -0.93 10.47
N VAL A 13 -13.79 -2.12 10.39
CA VAL A 13 -13.68 -3.03 9.24
C VAL A 13 -14.87 -2.97 8.29
N GLN A 14 -15.77 -1.99 8.44
CA GLN A 14 -16.94 -1.87 7.57
C GLN A 14 -16.60 -1.32 6.17
N ALA A 15 -15.42 -0.76 5.99
CA ALA A 15 -14.93 -0.25 4.72
C ALA A 15 -13.51 -0.76 4.43
N VAL A 16 -13.15 -0.86 3.15
CA VAL A 16 -11.78 -1.11 2.73
C VAL A 16 -10.89 0.04 3.23
N LEU A 17 -9.78 -0.30 3.89
CA LEU A 17 -8.84 0.68 4.40
C LEU A 17 -8.23 1.51 3.26
N GLY A 18 -7.83 2.72 3.58
CA GLY A 18 -7.24 3.67 2.65
C GLY A 18 -6.35 4.68 3.39
N PHE A 19 -5.98 5.79 2.74
CA PHE A 19 -5.11 6.81 3.33
C PHE A 19 -5.70 7.45 4.60
N GLN A 20 -7.03 7.48 4.76
CA GLN A 20 -7.67 7.92 6.01
C GLN A 20 -7.23 7.13 7.25
N THR A 21 -6.75 5.90 7.07
CA THR A 21 -6.16 5.07 8.15
C THR A 21 -4.97 5.75 8.81
N GLY A 22 -4.23 6.59 8.07
CA GLY A 22 -3.10 7.35 8.60
C GLY A 22 -3.47 8.22 9.81
N ALA A 23 -4.64 8.85 9.82
CA ALA A 23 -5.10 9.67 10.95
C ALA A 23 -5.34 8.82 12.21
N ALA A 24 -5.99 7.65 12.07
CA ALA A 24 -6.22 6.73 13.17
C ALA A 24 -4.91 6.14 13.73
N LEU A 25 -3.94 5.84 12.85
CA LEU A 25 -2.62 5.39 13.28
C LEU A 25 -1.84 6.50 13.98
N ALA A 26 -1.92 7.75 13.50
CA ALA A 26 -1.29 8.90 14.14
C ALA A 26 -1.80 9.09 15.57
N GLU A 27 -3.10 8.99 15.79
CA GLU A 27 -3.71 9.09 17.12
C GLU A 27 -3.33 7.90 18.01
N GLY A 28 -3.50 6.67 17.52
CA GLY A 28 -3.27 5.45 18.30
C GLY A 28 -1.81 5.19 18.65
N LEU A 29 -0.89 5.66 17.81
CA LEU A 29 0.55 5.43 17.96
C LEU A 29 1.32 6.66 18.49
N ALA A 30 0.63 7.75 18.82
CA ALA A 30 1.27 8.95 19.38
C ALA A 30 2.14 8.61 20.60
N GLY A 31 3.43 8.95 20.52
CA GLY A 31 4.41 8.71 21.59
C GLY A 31 4.74 7.23 21.84
N LYS A 32 4.34 6.32 20.98
CA LYS A 32 4.70 4.90 21.08
C LYS A 32 6.02 4.63 20.35
N SER A 33 6.85 3.77 20.93
CA SER A 33 8.13 3.34 20.33
C SER A 33 8.02 2.04 19.54
N GLY A 34 6.83 1.45 19.45
CA GLY A 34 6.63 0.22 18.70
C GLY A 34 5.16 -0.09 18.49
N ALA A 35 4.89 -0.91 17.47
CA ALA A 35 3.58 -1.38 17.12
C ALA A 35 3.59 -2.90 16.89
N TRP A 36 2.49 -3.54 17.23
CA TRP A 36 2.20 -4.92 16.88
C TRP A 36 0.97 -4.93 15.97
N LEU A 37 1.07 -5.59 14.84
CA LEU A 37 -0.05 -5.81 13.93
C LEU A 37 -0.46 -7.28 13.99
N VAL A 38 -1.72 -7.51 14.35
CA VAL A 38 -2.37 -8.82 14.25
C VAL A 38 -3.25 -8.79 13.02
N GLN A 39 -2.98 -9.65 12.05
CA GLN A 39 -3.70 -9.75 10.79
C GLN A 39 -4.54 -11.02 10.75
N TRP A 40 -5.82 -10.84 10.51
CA TRP A 40 -6.77 -11.90 10.23
C TRP A 40 -7.65 -11.48 9.06
N GLN A 41 -7.65 -12.27 7.99
CA GLN A 41 -8.37 -11.95 6.75
C GLN A 41 -8.06 -10.53 6.21
N ALA A 42 -6.79 -10.13 6.28
CA ALA A 42 -6.36 -8.80 5.85
C ALA A 42 -6.69 -8.52 4.38
N GLU A 43 -6.74 -9.56 3.55
CA GLU A 43 -7.13 -9.49 2.14
C GLU A 43 -8.54 -8.97 1.90
N VAL A 44 -9.40 -8.96 2.93
CA VAL A 44 -10.78 -8.47 2.85
C VAL A 44 -10.86 -6.98 3.20
N VAL A 45 -10.17 -6.55 4.25
CA VAL A 45 -10.30 -5.17 4.80
C VAL A 45 -9.13 -4.27 4.46
N ASP A 46 -7.96 -4.84 4.25
CA ASP A 46 -6.72 -4.14 3.88
C ASP A 46 -6.02 -4.81 2.68
N PRO A 47 -6.71 -4.98 1.54
CA PRO A 47 -6.16 -5.67 0.37
C PRO A 47 -4.92 -4.97 -0.20
N ALA A 48 -4.78 -3.67 0.00
CA ALA A 48 -3.61 -2.90 -0.41
C ALA A 48 -2.46 -2.93 0.60
N GLY A 49 -2.71 -3.38 1.84
CA GLY A 49 -1.71 -3.34 2.91
C GLY A 49 -1.43 -1.93 3.43
N PHE A 50 -2.45 -1.08 3.61
CA PHE A 50 -2.29 0.29 4.12
C PHE A 50 -1.66 0.32 5.51
N VAL A 51 -2.06 -0.58 6.41
CA VAL A 51 -1.48 -0.61 7.76
C VAL A 51 0.01 -0.96 7.71
N PRO A 52 0.45 -2.05 7.07
CA PRO A 52 1.88 -2.30 6.87
C PRO A 52 2.60 -1.13 6.15
N TYR A 53 2.02 -0.58 5.10
CA TYR A 53 2.59 0.55 4.35
C TYR A 53 2.94 1.73 5.25
N PHE A 54 2.03 2.12 6.15
CA PHE A 54 2.29 3.20 7.10
C PHE A 54 3.34 2.83 8.14
N LEU A 55 3.28 1.60 8.66
CA LEU A 55 4.21 1.14 9.68
C LEU A 55 5.65 0.99 9.14
N ASP A 56 5.81 0.55 7.89
CA ASP A 56 7.10 0.45 7.22
C ASP A 56 7.75 1.83 6.99
N ARG A 57 6.94 2.87 6.77
CA ARG A 57 7.41 4.26 6.68
C ARG A 57 7.66 4.89 8.04
N ALA A 58 6.96 4.43 9.07
CA ALA A 58 7.07 4.94 10.43
C ALA A 58 8.20 4.30 11.24
N GLY A 59 8.82 3.23 10.75
CA GLY A 59 9.85 2.52 11.49
C GLY A 59 10.42 1.31 10.75
N GLN A 60 10.93 0.38 11.54
CA GLN A 60 11.54 -0.85 11.02
C GLN A 60 10.78 -2.08 11.52
N GLU A 61 10.39 -2.95 10.59
CA GLU A 61 9.86 -4.26 10.95
C GLU A 61 10.95 -5.09 11.66
N ARG A 62 10.53 -5.80 12.70
CA ARG A 62 11.40 -6.66 13.51
C ARG A 62 10.93 -8.11 13.41
N PRO A 63 11.85 -9.07 13.30
CA PRO A 63 11.50 -10.48 13.28
C PRO A 63 10.63 -10.88 14.48
N VAL A 64 9.69 -11.76 14.25
CA VAL A 64 8.82 -12.35 15.28
C VAL A 64 8.96 -13.86 15.22
N ASP A 65 9.45 -14.45 16.30
CA ASP A 65 9.71 -15.91 16.43
C ASP A 65 8.44 -16.76 16.58
N ARG A 66 7.25 -16.14 16.58
CA ARG A 66 5.99 -16.84 16.85
C ARG A 66 5.14 -16.92 15.60
N ARG A 67 4.73 -18.13 15.26
CA ARG A 67 3.77 -18.40 14.20
C ARG A 67 2.46 -18.86 14.81
N PHE A 68 1.37 -18.26 14.37
CA PHE A 68 0.02 -18.63 14.77
C PHE A 68 -0.73 -19.15 13.54
N TRP A 69 -1.55 -20.15 13.72
CA TRP A 69 -2.35 -20.66 12.61
C TRP A 69 -3.41 -19.62 12.21
N HIS A 70 -3.46 -19.30 10.93
CA HIS A 70 -4.37 -18.30 10.32
C HIS A 70 -4.30 -16.88 10.90
N LEU A 71 -3.24 -16.56 11.67
CA LEU A 71 -3.00 -15.20 12.14
C LEU A 71 -1.60 -14.74 11.69
N GLY A 72 -1.55 -13.62 11.01
CA GLY A 72 -0.31 -12.88 10.80
C GLY A 72 0.02 -12.07 12.06
N LEU A 73 1.26 -12.17 12.54
CA LEU A 73 1.76 -11.33 13.62
C LEU A 73 3.03 -10.64 13.14
N ARG A 74 3.00 -9.32 13.09
CA ARG A 74 4.12 -8.48 12.68
C ARG A 74 4.41 -7.45 13.76
N ARG A 75 5.67 -7.00 13.86
CA ARG A 75 6.10 -6.02 14.85
C ARG A 75 6.98 -4.97 14.22
N TRP A 76 6.78 -3.72 14.60
CA TRP A 76 7.64 -2.60 14.21
C TRP A 76 8.23 -1.92 15.44
N GLN A 77 9.45 -1.45 15.30
CA GLN A 77 10.05 -0.44 16.13
C GLN A 77 9.84 0.89 15.42
N LEU A 78 9.09 1.80 16.04
CA LEU A 78 8.71 3.07 15.45
C LEU A 78 9.76 4.15 15.70
N ASP A 79 9.89 5.07 14.75
CA ASP A 79 10.59 6.33 14.94
C ASP A 79 9.66 7.26 15.76
N PRO A 80 10.13 7.86 16.87
CA PRO A 80 9.32 8.80 17.64
C PRO A 80 8.84 10.03 16.85
N ALA A 81 9.53 10.39 15.77
CA ALA A 81 9.18 11.48 14.86
C ALA A 81 8.34 11.05 13.67
N ALA A 82 7.94 9.78 13.60
CA ALA A 82 7.16 9.26 12.48
C ALA A 82 5.84 10.00 12.29
N THR A 83 5.49 10.21 11.04
CA THR A 83 4.21 10.81 10.63
C THR A 83 3.43 9.82 9.79
N PHE A 84 2.10 9.94 9.85
CA PHE A 84 1.17 9.10 9.11
C PHE A 84 0.32 10.01 8.20
N PRO A 85 0.75 10.25 6.95
CA PRO A 85 0.03 11.17 6.07
C PRO A 85 -1.35 10.61 5.70
N ALA A 86 -2.36 11.50 5.68
CA ALA A 86 -3.71 11.17 5.25
C ALA A 86 -3.87 11.17 3.71
N GLU A 87 -2.83 11.55 2.99
CA GLU A 87 -2.81 11.67 1.54
C GLU A 87 -1.55 11.01 0.97
N PRO A 88 -1.58 10.54 -0.29
CA PRO A 88 -0.39 10.02 -0.96
C PRO A 88 0.75 11.04 -1.01
N GLN A 89 1.95 10.56 -0.76
CA GLN A 89 3.19 11.33 -0.86
C GLN A 89 4.19 10.55 -1.72
N PRO A 90 4.00 10.48 -3.06
CA PRO A 90 4.91 9.79 -3.95
C PRO A 90 6.28 10.49 -3.99
N GLN A 91 7.36 9.73 -4.18
CA GLN A 91 8.71 10.28 -4.37
C GLN A 91 8.81 11.08 -5.67
N HIS A 92 8.06 10.66 -6.68
CA HIS A 92 7.94 11.31 -7.99
C HIS A 92 6.48 11.67 -8.22
N ALA A 93 6.18 12.96 -8.24
CA ALA A 93 4.82 13.47 -8.42
C ALA A 93 4.47 13.70 -9.91
N ASP A 94 5.17 13.03 -10.81
CA ASP A 94 4.92 13.08 -12.25
C ASP A 94 3.70 12.22 -12.56
N GLY A 95 2.54 12.84 -12.59
CA GLY A 95 1.25 12.20 -12.74
C GLY A 95 0.68 12.26 -14.15
N ALA A 96 -0.40 11.53 -14.35
CA ALA A 96 -1.18 11.53 -15.57
C ALA A 96 -2.68 11.46 -15.26
N ASN A 97 -3.50 12.05 -16.13
CA ASN A 97 -4.95 12.02 -16.03
C ASN A 97 -5.52 11.15 -17.16
N PHE A 98 -6.25 10.10 -16.77
CA PHE A 98 -6.88 9.17 -17.69
C PHE A 98 -8.37 9.50 -17.82
N ASP A 99 -8.73 10.22 -18.87
CA ASP A 99 -10.10 10.57 -19.26
C ASP A 99 -10.93 11.22 -18.13
N HIS A 100 -10.28 12.01 -17.26
CA HIS A 100 -10.91 12.61 -16.08
C HIS A 100 -11.62 11.59 -15.15
N LYS A 101 -11.29 10.31 -15.26
CA LYS A 101 -11.83 9.24 -14.43
C LYS A 101 -10.85 8.80 -13.38
N LEU A 102 -9.58 8.62 -13.76
CA LEU A 102 -8.52 8.13 -12.90
C LEU A 102 -7.27 8.99 -13.08
N ALA A 103 -6.66 9.40 -12.00
CA ALA A 103 -5.38 10.07 -12.02
C ALA A 103 -4.29 9.19 -11.43
N LEU A 104 -3.18 9.04 -12.13
CA LEU A 104 -1.90 8.66 -11.52
C LEU A 104 -1.36 9.90 -10.81
N LEU A 105 -1.14 9.82 -9.51
CA LEU A 105 -0.62 10.93 -8.71
C LEU A 105 0.91 10.96 -8.71
N GLY A 106 1.52 9.81 -9.00
CA GLY A 106 2.95 9.65 -9.01
C GLY A 106 3.37 8.24 -8.62
N TRP A 107 4.65 8.07 -8.33
CA TRP A 107 5.25 6.77 -8.07
C TRP A 107 6.46 6.87 -7.13
N ASP A 108 6.82 5.76 -6.48
CA ASP A 108 8.04 5.63 -5.69
C ASP A 108 9.11 4.89 -6.50
N ASN A 109 10.38 5.10 -6.14
CA ASN A 109 11.48 4.33 -6.71
C ASN A 109 11.25 2.82 -6.54
N PRO A 110 11.59 2.03 -7.56
CA PRO A 110 11.42 0.59 -7.49
C PRO A 110 12.16 -0.02 -6.29
N GLN A 111 11.48 -0.92 -5.59
CA GLN A 111 12.06 -1.71 -4.52
C GLN A 111 12.45 -3.08 -5.07
N VAL A 112 13.72 -3.44 -4.92
CA VAL A 112 14.23 -4.75 -5.36
C VAL A 112 14.12 -5.75 -4.22
N GLY A 113 13.36 -6.81 -4.43
CA GLY A 113 13.15 -7.91 -3.50
C GLY A 113 13.44 -9.27 -4.14
N GLU A 114 13.17 -10.35 -3.40
CA GLU A 114 13.37 -11.72 -3.88
C GLU A 114 12.54 -12.06 -5.13
N GLN A 115 11.40 -11.42 -5.29
CA GLN A 115 10.47 -11.62 -6.43
C GLN A 115 10.77 -10.69 -7.63
N GLY A 116 11.80 -9.85 -7.55
CA GLY A 116 12.16 -8.87 -8.56
C GLY A 116 11.93 -7.44 -8.10
N ALA A 117 11.94 -6.50 -9.04
CA ALA A 117 11.70 -5.09 -8.76
C ALA A 117 10.20 -4.78 -8.78
N MET A 118 9.74 -4.06 -7.76
CA MET A 118 8.34 -3.62 -7.61
C MET A 118 8.28 -2.10 -7.66
N LEU A 119 7.43 -1.55 -8.49
CA LEU A 119 7.14 -0.12 -8.60
C LEU A 119 5.85 0.19 -7.84
N THR A 120 5.88 1.14 -6.90
CA THR A 120 4.66 1.59 -6.23
C THR A 120 4.04 2.75 -7.00
N LEU A 121 2.79 2.60 -7.40
CA LEU A 121 1.99 3.61 -8.09
C LEU A 121 0.91 4.16 -7.17
N TYR A 122 0.64 5.46 -7.26
CA TYR A 122 -0.38 6.16 -6.47
C TYR A 122 -1.48 6.70 -7.37
N TRP A 123 -2.72 6.40 -7.00
CA TRP A 123 -3.90 6.68 -7.81
C TRP A 123 -4.91 7.53 -7.06
N ARG A 124 -5.69 8.30 -7.79
CA ARG A 124 -6.90 8.96 -7.30
C ARG A 124 -8.06 8.78 -8.27
N VAL A 125 -9.18 8.38 -7.72
CA VAL A 125 -10.43 8.28 -8.50
C VAL A 125 -11.04 9.67 -8.64
N LEU A 126 -11.15 10.15 -9.86
CA LEU A 126 -11.71 11.46 -10.17
C LEU A 126 -13.20 11.41 -10.47
N ASN A 127 -13.67 10.30 -11.04
CA ASN A 127 -15.07 10.09 -11.40
C ASN A 127 -15.44 8.62 -11.30
N THR A 128 -16.72 8.30 -11.39
CA THR A 128 -17.21 6.91 -11.31
C THR A 128 -16.56 6.03 -12.36
N LEU A 129 -16.00 4.92 -11.91
CA LEU A 129 -15.42 3.88 -12.76
C LEU A 129 -16.45 2.78 -12.97
N THR A 130 -16.94 2.59 -14.19
CA THR A 130 -17.97 1.61 -14.53
C THR A 130 -17.40 0.26 -14.93
N GLU A 131 -16.10 0.21 -15.22
CA GLU A 131 -15.40 -0.97 -15.72
C GLU A 131 -14.20 -1.30 -14.82
N ASP A 132 -13.74 -2.55 -14.87
CA ASP A 132 -12.49 -2.98 -14.22
C ASP A 132 -11.32 -2.70 -15.17
N TYR A 133 -10.75 -1.50 -15.07
CA TYR A 133 -9.63 -1.06 -15.91
C TYR A 133 -8.37 -1.86 -15.62
N GLN A 134 -7.62 -2.13 -16.68
CA GLN A 134 -6.31 -2.76 -16.62
C GLN A 134 -5.21 -1.74 -16.93
N LEU A 135 -4.06 -1.92 -16.31
CA LEU A 135 -2.83 -1.17 -16.57
C LEU A 135 -1.90 -2.02 -17.41
N SER A 136 -1.35 -1.43 -18.46
CA SER A 136 -0.21 -1.98 -19.20
C SER A 136 1.03 -1.16 -18.86
N LEU A 137 2.01 -1.78 -18.22
CA LEU A 137 3.30 -1.17 -17.90
C LEU A 137 4.33 -1.70 -18.90
N VAL A 138 4.91 -0.80 -19.69
CA VAL A 138 5.94 -1.12 -20.68
C VAL A 138 7.24 -0.48 -20.25
N VAL A 139 8.32 -1.25 -20.28
CA VAL A 139 9.67 -0.76 -20.08
C VAL A 139 10.38 -0.76 -21.43
N GLU A 140 10.94 0.38 -21.79
CA GLU A 140 11.65 0.56 -23.05
C GLU A 140 13.10 1.01 -22.79
N ASP A 141 13.99 0.69 -23.71
CA ASP A 141 15.34 1.24 -23.72
C ASP A 141 15.37 2.67 -24.28
N ALA A 142 16.54 3.29 -24.31
CA ALA A 142 16.73 4.64 -24.84
C ALA A 142 16.44 4.76 -26.37
N ALA A 143 16.37 3.65 -27.08
CA ALA A 143 16.02 3.60 -28.49
C ALA A 143 14.51 3.38 -28.73
N GLY A 144 13.72 3.21 -27.65
CA GLY A 144 12.29 2.93 -27.71
C GLY A 144 11.96 1.46 -27.97
N GLN A 145 12.93 0.55 -27.80
CA GLN A 145 12.68 -0.88 -27.92
C GLN A 145 12.09 -1.40 -26.60
N GLU A 146 10.99 -2.14 -26.71
CA GLU A 146 10.35 -2.78 -25.55
C GLU A 146 11.30 -3.84 -24.95
N LEU A 147 11.64 -3.65 -23.68
CA LEU A 147 12.42 -4.58 -22.87
C LEU A 147 11.52 -5.53 -22.08
N GLY A 148 10.32 -5.13 -21.80
CA GLY A 148 9.36 -5.95 -21.09
C GLY A 148 8.00 -5.26 -20.90
N ARG A 149 6.98 -6.10 -20.64
CA ARG A 149 5.60 -5.66 -20.43
C ARG A 149 4.99 -6.41 -19.24
N TRP A 150 4.20 -5.68 -18.47
CA TRP A 150 3.33 -6.25 -17.45
C TRP A 150 1.91 -5.70 -17.64
N ASP A 151 0.93 -6.57 -17.57
CA ASP A 151 -0.48 -6.24 -17.65
C ASP A 151 -1.19 -6.72 -16.39
N GLY A 152 -2.00 -5.85 -15.79
CA GLY A 152 -2.73 -6.18 -14.56
C GLY A 152 -3.54 -5.02 -14.02
N ARG A 153 -4.07 -5.17 -12.80
CA ARG A 153 -4.82 -4.08 -12.16
C ARG A 153 -3.89 -2.95 -11.71
N PRO A 154 -4.34 -1.68 -11.82
CA PRO A 154 -3.50 -0.51 -11.52
C PRO A 154 -2.92 -0.48 -10.10
N ALA A 155 -3.61 -1.08 -9.12
CA ALA A 155 -3.10 -1.18 -7.75
C ALA A 155 -2.35 -2.50 -7.47
N GLY A 156 -2.25 -3.41 -8.44
CA GLY A 156 -1.48 -4.65 -8.30
C GLY A 156 -2.07 -5.72 -7.37
N TYR A 157 -3.29 -5.54 -6.85
CA TYR A 157 -3.97 -6.48 -5.95
C TYR A 157 -5.44 -6.72 -6.37
N ASP A 158 -6.11 -7.69 -5.73
CA ASP A 158 -7.47 -8.10 -6.12
C ASP A 158 -8.57 -7.15 -5.60
N TYR A 159 -8.51 -5.90 -6.04
CA TYR A 159 -9.53 -4.89 -5.79
C TYR A 159 -9.91 -4.21 -7.11
N PRO A 160 -10.97 -4.68 -7.80
CA PRO A 160 -11.38 -4.18 -9.11
C PRO A 160 -11.65 -2.68 -9.11
N THR A 161 -11.21 -1.98 -10.16
CA THR A 161 -11.32 -0.52 -10.22
C THR A 161 -12.77 -0.02 -10.20
N ASN A 162 -13.73 -0.80 -10.68
CA ASN A 162 -15.16 -0.47 -10.63
C ASN A 162 -15.76 -0.49 -9.20
N ARG A 163 -14.99 -0.91 -8.19
CA ARG A 163 -15.35 -0.80 -6.78
C ARG A 163 -14.71 0.39 -6.08
N TRP A 164 -13.81 1.09 -6.76
CA TRP A 164 -13.14 2.26 -6.21
C TRP A 164 -14.11 3.42 -6.13
N GLN A 165 -14.04 4.21 -5.05
CA GLN A 165 -14.98 5.31 -4.80
C GLN A 165 -14.39 6.64 -5.30
N VAL A 166 -15.25 7.53 -5.80
CA VAL A 166 -14.84 8.87 -6.22
C VAL A 166 -14.17 9.59 -5.05
N GLY A 167 -13.02 10.21 -5.31
CA GLY A 167 -12.17 10.84 -4.32
C GLY A 167 -11.22 9.90 -3.58
N GLN A 168 -11.42 8.58 -3.68
CA GLN A 168 -10.54 7.61 -3.04
C GLN A 168 -9.13 7.71 -3.62
N ALA A 169 -8.13 7.73 -2.73
CA ALA A 169 -6.73 7.57 -3.07
C ALA A 169 -6.28 6.15 -2.71
N LEU A 170 -5.50 5.53 -3.60
CA LEU A 170 -4.98 4.18 -3.46
C LEU A 170 -3.50 4.15 -3.84
N PHE A 171 -2.82 3.10 -3.42
CA PHE A 171 -1.51 2.73 -3.97
C PHE A 171 -1.48 1.23 -4.24
N GLY A 172 -0.51 0.80 -5.02
CA GLY A 172 -0.24 -0.62 -5.23
C GLY A 172 1.10 -0.85 -5.88
N GLY A 173 1.71 -1.97 -5.52
CA GLY A 173 2.94 -2.45 -6.13
C GLY A 173 2.63 -3.17 -7.44
N VAL A 174 3.32 -2.79 -8.51
CA VAL A 174 3.30 -3.50 -9.79
C VAL A 174 4.70 -4.00 -10.12
N PRO A 175 4.87 -5.23 -10.60
CA PRO A 175 6.18 -5.74 -10.93
C PRO A 175 6.75 -5.01 -12.17
N LEU A 176 8.03 -4.63 -12.08
CA LEU A 176 8.74 -4.14 -13.26
C LEU A 176 9.13 -5.33 -14.13
N PRO A 177 8.72 -5.35 -15.40
CA PRO A 177 9.01 -6.43 -16.33
C PRO A 177 10.42 -6.31 -16.93
N VAL A 178 11.42 -6.12 -16.10
CA VAL A 178 12.83 -6.14 -16.52
C VAL A 178 13.38 -7.54 -16.33
N GLY A 179 14.03 -8.08 -17.36
CA GLY A 179 14.60 -9.43 -17.35
C GLY A 179 15.53 -9.61 -16.16
N ARG A 180 15.49 -10.81 -15.57
CA ARG A 180 16.57 -11.28 -14.71
C ARG A 180 17.66 -11.78 -15.65
N ASP A 181 18.75 -11.01 -15.78
CA ASP A 181 19.98 -11.51 -16.37
C ASP A 181 20.58 -12.64 -15.51
#